data_7474598b9d0e722df32bd2294f9fbd33
#
_entry.id   7474598b9d0e722df32bd2294f9fbd33
#
_cell.length_a   1.000
_cell.length_b   1.000
_cell.length_c   1.000
_cell.angle_alpha   90.00
_cell.angle_beta   90.00
_cell.angle_gamma   90.00
#
_symmetry.space_group_name_H-M   'P 1'
#
loop_
_entity.id
_entity.type
_entity.pdbx_description
1 polymer ?
#
loop_
_entity_poly.entity_id
_entity_poly.type
_entity_poly.pdbx_seq_one_letter_code
_entity_poly.pdbx_strand_id
1 'polypeptide(L)'
;VSRIVVALLFVALNFYIYRYLATDEVIPERTSFESFPMEIEDWKCRDPQQMTPEILENLGATDYLMCNFRGDDPKEVVNVYIGYHETQVRKEGGGSKENSIHPPEHCLPGSGWDVIEADVIPIDFEGLPGGTGEAKRFVIAKGNARQLVYFWYQSRGRAIARNHDVILYRFLDRAMRRRTDGSLVRLTVPIWQEDEAGAEAELDRFASEFVPKLDGYIPN
;
A
#
# COMPACT_ATOMS: atom_id res chain seq x y z
N VAL A 1 29.25 36.15 -14.91
CA VAL A 1 27.96 36.10 -14.17
C VAL A 1 27.47 34.66 -14.10
N SER A 2 27.46 33.87 -15.19
CA SER A 2 26.89 32.52 -15.18
C SER A 2 27.65 31.52 -14.27
N ARG A 3 28.99 31.61 -14.18
CA ARG A 3 29.80 30.70 -13.32
C ARG A 3 29.55 30.95 -11.83
N ILE A 4 29.36 32.20 -11.43
CA ILE A 4 29.06 32.57 -10.04
C ILE A 4 27.65 32.08 -9.67
N VAL A 5 26.69 32.25 -10.57
CA VAL A 5 25.31 31.77 -10.35
C VAL A 5 25.28 30.24 -10.18
N VAL A 6 26.00 29.50 -11.03
CA VAL A 6 26.10 28.04 -10.89
C VAL A 6 26.75 27.64 -9.57
N ALA A 7 27.83 28.32 -9.17
CA ALA A 7 28.50 28.06 -7.89
C ALA A 7 27.55 28.33 -6.70
N LEU A 8 26.80 29.42 -6.71
CA LEU A 8 25.83 29.75 -5.66
C LEU A 8 24.69 28.73 -5.61
N LEU A 9 24.15 28.29 -6.74
CA LEU A 9 23.13 27.23 -6.80
C LEU A 9 23.67 25.92 -6.23
N PHE A 10 24.93 25.59 -6.53
CA PHE A 10 25.54 24.36 -6.00
C PHE A 10 25.73 24.43 -4.48
N VAL A 11 26.19 25.57 -3.97
CA VAL A 11 26.32 25.82 -2.52
C VAL A 11 24.94 25.77 -1.84
N ALA A 12 23.92 26.40 -2.42
CA ALA A 12 22.56 26.38 -1.91
C ALA A 12 21.97 24.96 -1.89
N LEU A 13 22.20 24.18 -2.95
CA LEU A 13 21.78 22.80 -3.03
C LEU A 13 22.48 21.93 -1.97
N ASN A 14 23.80 22.07 -1.81
CA ASN A 14 24.54 21.35 -0.77
C ASN A 14 24.07 21.72 0.64
N PHE A 15 23.83 23.01 0.89
CA PHE A 15 23.28 23.47 2.17
C PHE A 15 21.90 22.87 2.44
N TYR A 16 21.01 22.83 1.41
CA TYR A 16 19.69 22.21 1.51
C TYR A 16 19.80 20.70 1.80
N ILE A 17 20.65 19.97 1.07
CA ILE A 17 20.86 18.53 1.29
C ILE A 17 21.36 18.28 2.71
N TYR A 18 22.40 18.99 3.14
CA TYR A 18 23.01 18.79 4.46
C TYR A 18 22.08 19.20 5.60
N ARG A 19 21.37 20.32 5.46
CA ARG A 19 20.56 20.92 6.54
C ARG A 19 19.17 20.31 6.62
N TYR A 20 18.64 19.77 5.53
CA TYR A 20 17.26 19.33 5.43
C TYR A 20 17.12 17.83 5.07
N LEU A 21 17.70 17.40 3.97
CA LEU A 21 17.55 16.00 3.53
C LEU A 21 18.34 15.01 4.40
N ALA A 22 19.48 15.40 4.94
CA ALA A 22 20.30 14.55 5.82
C ALA A 22 19.78 14.49 7.27
N THR A 23 18.72 15.26 7.61
CA THR A 23 18.10 15.20 8.94
C THR A 23 17.17 14.00 9.06
N ASP A 24 16.86 13.61 10.32
CA ASP A 24 15.94 12.52 10.61
C ASP A 24 14.56 12.73 9.96
N GLU A 25 13.91 11.65 9.61
CA GLU A 25 12.55 11.68 9.12
C GLU A 25 11.56 12.07 10.19
N VAL A 26 10.47 12.68 9.77
CA VAL A 26 9.31 12.92 10.62
C VAL A 26 8.43 11.67 10.52
N ILE A 27 8.34 10.92 11.60
CA ILE A 27 7.42 9.79 11.72
C ILE A 27 6.09 10.32 12.25
N PRO A 28 5.01 10.21 11.50
CA PRO A 28 3.71 10.72 11.92
C PRO A 28 3.10 9.86 13.02
N GLU A 29 2.34 10.49 13.91
CA GLU A 29 1.47 9.77 14.84
C GLU A 29 0.33 9.10 14.07
N ARG A 30 -0.02 7.88 14.48
CA ARG A 30 -1.11 7.09 13.89
C ARG A 30 -1.62 6.05 14.89
N THR A 31 -2.78 5.52 14.61
CA THR A 31 -3.34 4.36 15.31
C THR A 31 -2.73 3.07 14.75
N SER A 32 -2.36 2.12 15.62
CA SER A 32 -1.86 0.81 15.20
C SER A 32 -2.99 -0.07 14.64
N PHE A 33 -2.67 -0.85 13.60
CA PHE A 33 -3.59 -1.86 13.05
C PHE A 33 -3.99 -2.96 14.04
N GLU A 34 -3.29 -3.12 15.16
CA GLU A 34 -3.73 -3.99 16.24
C GLU A 34 -5.10 -3.61 16.81
N SER A 35 -5.47 -2.32 16.73
CA SER A 35 -6.76 -1.80 17.17
C SER A 35 -7.78 -1.61 16.04
N PHE A 36 -7.47 -2.11 14.84
CA PHE A 36 -8.38 -2.00 13.71
C PHE A 36 -9.67 -2.79 13.95
N PRO A 37 -10.85 -2.25 13.61
CA PRO A 37 -12.11 -2.95 13.81
C PRO A 37 -12.16 -4.25 13.00
N MET A 38 -12.41 -5.35 13.68
CA MET A 38 -12.52 -6.67 13.07
C MET A 38 -13.93 -6.99 12.56
N GLU A 39 -14.88 -6.07 12.78
CA GLU A 39 -16.23 -6.09 12.23
C GLU A 39 -16.52 -4.74 11.58
N ILE A 40 -16.96 -4.78 10.33
CA ILE A 40 -17.27 -3.61 9.49
C ILE A 40 -18.59 -3.92 8.78
N GLU A 41 -19.67 -3.24 9.19
CA GLU A 41 -21.02 -3.51 8.69
C GLU A 41 -21.32 -5.04 8.73
N ASP A 42 -21.58 -5.67 7.59
CA ASP A 42 -21.86 -7.10 7.49
C ASP A 42 -20.59 -7.98 7.41
N TRP A 43 -19.41 -7.36 7.34
CA TRP A 43 -18.15 -8.07 7.19
C TRP A 43 -17.46 -8.34 8.53
N LYS A 44 -16.98 -9.56 8.71
CA LYS A 44 -16.28 -9.97 9.93
C LYS A 44 -14.95 -10.64 9.58
N CYS A 45 -13.88 -10.14 10.18
CA CYS A 45 -12.60 -10.83 10.14
C CYS A 45 -12.71 -12.17 10.85
N ARG A 46 -12.54 -13.27 10.13
CA ARG A 46 -12.63 -14.62 10.69
C ARG A 46 -11.27 -15.30 10.87
N ASP A 47 -10.33 -14.95 10.02
CA ASP A 47 -9.02 -15.61 10.01
C ASP A 47 -7.91 -14.52 10.06
N PRO A 48 -7.68 -13.86 11.22
CA PRO A 48 -6.56 -12.92 11.35
C PRO A 48 -5.24 -13.69 11.24
N GLN A 49 -4.41 -13.29 10.29
CA GLN A 49 -3.15 -13.97 10.03
C GLN A 49 -2.01 -13.19 10.68
N GLN A 50 -1.14 -13.92 11.38
CA GLN A 50 0.06 -13.35 11.97
C GLN A 50 1.26 -13.69 11.10
N MET A 51 2.06 -12.68 10.79
CA MET A 51 3.32 -12.87 10.09
C MET A 51 4.42 -13.23 11.08
N THR A 52 5.31 -14.12 10.67
CA THR A 52 6.51 -14.38 11.45
C THR A 52 7.44 -13.17 11.44
N PRO A 53 8.27 -12.98 12.48
CA PRO A 53 9.24 -11.89 12.52
C PRO A 53 10.15 -11.86 11.28
N GLU A 54 10.52 -13.02 10.75
CA GLU A 54 11.33 -13.14 9.53
C GLU A 54 10.61 -12.59 8.29
N ILE A 55 9.30 -12.86 8.15
CA ILE A 55 8.49 -12.32 7.05
C ILE A 55 8.37 -10.80 7.17
N LEU A 56 8.12 -10.29 8.38
CA LEU A 56 8.02 -8.85 8.63
C LEU A 56 9.33 -8.13 8.32
N GLU A 57 10.47 -8.71 8.73
CA GLU A 57 11.79 -8.17 8.43
C GLU A 57 12.06 -8.15 6.92
N ASN A 58 11.70 -9.22 6.22
CA ASN A 58 11.86 -9.30 4.76
C ASN A 58 10.97 -8.29 4.02
N LEU A 59 9.74 -8.05 4.51
CA LEU A 59 8.82 -7.07 3.93
C LEU A 59 9.18 -5.63 4.33
N GLY A 60 9.92 -5.44 5.42
CA GLY A 60 10.23 -4.13 5.99
C GLY A 60 9.01 -3.39 6.54
N ALA A 61 7.88 -4.07 6.72
CA ALA A 61 6.66 -3.48 7.27
C ALA A 61 6.81 -3.28 8.79
N THR A 62 6.46 -2.09 9.28
CA THR A 62 6.49 -1.77 10.71
C THR A 62 5.18 -2.10 11.42
N ASP A 63 4.09 -2.17 10.67
CA ASP A 63 2.77 -2.56 11.14
C ASP A 63 1.96 -3.13 9.98
N TYR A 64 0.97 -3.98 10.26
CA TYR A 64 0.19 -4.60 9.21
C TYR A 64 -1.20 -5.04 9.67
N LEU A 65 -2.11 -5.17 8.71
CA LEU A 65 -3.37 -5.88 8.83
C LEU A 65 -3.40 -7.00 7.80
N MET A 66 -3.69 -8.22 8.24
CA MET A 66 -3.88 -9.35 7.34
C MET A 66 -5.03 -10.23 7.84
N CYS A 67 -6.14 -10.23 7.10
CA CYS A 67 -7.33 -10.99 7.47
C CYS A 67 -8.21 -11.36 6.28
N ASN A 68 -8.94 -12.47 6.43
CA ASN A 68 -10.06 -12.79 5.56
C ASN A 68 -11.34 -12.26 6.18
N PHE A 69 -11.89 -11.20 5.62
CA PHE A 69 -13.21 -10.71 5.95
C PHE A 69 -14.25 -11.55 5.22
N ARG A 70 -15.30 -11.94 5.94
CA ARG A 70 -16.40 -12.73 5.41
C ARG A 70 -17.70 -11.99 5.60
N GLY A 71 -18.51 -11.96 4.55
CA GLY A 71 -19.88 -11.47 4.57
C GLY A 71 -20.87 -12.53 5.09
N ASP A 72 -22.13 -12.27 4.90
CA ASP A 72 -23.22 -13.20 5.32
C ASP A 72 -23.31 -14.41 4.38
N ASP A 73 -23.04 -14.25 3.08
CA ASP A 73 -22.94 -15.40 2.15
C ASP A 73 -21.57 -16.08 2.33
N PRO A 74 -21.53 -17.42 2.45
CA PRO A 74 -20.26 -18.17 2.53
C PRO A 74 -19.28 -17.94 1.37
N LYS A 75 -19.74 -17.45 0.23
CA LYS A 75 -18.91 -17.11 -0.93
C LYS A 75 -18.27 -15.73 -0.82
N GLU A 76 -18.86 -14.86 -0.02
CA GLU A 76 -18.35 -13.51 0.22
C GLU A 76 -17.11 -13.55 1.12
N VAL A 77 -15.96 -13.50 0.49
CA VAL A 77 -14.65 -13.54 1.17
C VAL A 77 -13.70 -12.56 0.54
N VAL A 78 -13.29 -11.54 1.30
CA VAL A 78 -12.25 -10.59 0.89
C VAL A 78 -11.00 -10.78 1.74
N ASN A 79 -9.92 -11.18 1.13
CA ASN A 79 -8.61 -11.18 1.76
C ASN A 79 -8.05 -9.75 1.74
N VAL A 80 -7.81 -9.21 2.92
CA VAL A 80 -7.20 -7.90 3.11
C VAL A 80 -5.76 -8.08 3.53
N TYR A 81 -4.88 -7.35 2.89
CA TYR A 81 -3.51 -7.13 3.34
C TYR A 81 -3.20 -5.64 3.28
N ILE A 82 -2.76 -5.08 4.41
CA ILE A 82 -2.19 -3.74 4.50
C ILE A 82 -0.83 -3.87 5.16
N GLY A 83 0.21 -3.38 4.51
CA GLY A 83 1.54 -3.25 5.08
C GLY A 83 1.91 -1.77 5.21
N TYR A 84 2.09 -1.29 6.44
CA TYR A 84 2.54 0.07 6.71
C TYR A 84 4.05 0.11 6.96
N HIS A 85 4.68 1.10 6.38
CA HIS A 85 6.11 1.38 6.54
C HIS A 85 6.27 2.79 7.10
N GLU A 86 6.77 2.92 8.32
CA GLU A 86 7.03 4.24 8.94
C GLU A 86 8.18 4.99 8.28
N THR A 87 9.10 4.25 7.65
CA THR A 87 10.22 4.79 6.87
C THR A 87 10.53 3.88 5.70
N GLN A 88 10.85 4.48 4.56
CA GLN A 88 11.34 3.78 3.37
C GLN A 88 12.78 4.19 3.01
N VAL A 89 13.47 4.82 3.95
CA VAL A 89 14.91 5.17 3.84
C VAL A 89 15.74 4.06 4.45
N ARG A 90 16.70 3.56 3.69
CA ARG A 90 17.64 2.54 4.16
C ARG A 90 18.54 3.12 5.24
N LYS A 91 18.51 2.56 6.45
CA LYS A 91 19.52 2.86 7.49
C LYS A 91 20.79 2.10 7.17
N GLU A 92 21.93 2.79 7.13
CA GLU A 92 23.23 2.15 7.00
C GLU A 92 23.45 1.17 8.17
N GLY A 93 23.76 -0.08 7.85
CA GLY A 93 23.99 -1.15 8.85
C GLY A 93 22.75 -1.93 9.26
N GLY A 94 21.57 -1.61 8.76
CA GLY A 94 20.35 -2.42 8.97
C GLY A 94 20.36 -3.67 8.08
N GLY A 95 20.09 -4.84 8.69
CA GLY A 95 20.12 -6.15 8.01
C GLY A 95 19.03 -6.39 6.96
N SER A 96 17.98 -5.55 6.87
CA SER A 96 16.94 -5.71 5.88
C SER A 96 17.41 -5.22 4.52
N LYS A 97 17.28 -6.06 3.51
CA LYS A 97 17.79 -5.80 2.17
C LYS A 97 17.07 -4.66 1.44
N GLU A 98 15.81 -4.36 1.79
CA GLU A 98 15.03 -3.27 1.18
C GLU A 98 13.96 -2.77 2.15
N ASN A 99 13.94 -1.48 2.46
CA ASN A 99 12.89 -0.83 3.25
C ASN A 99 11.78 -0.24 2.35
N SER A 100 11.79 -0.53 1.05
CA SER A 100 10.75 -0.03 0.14
C SER A 100 9.61 -1.02 0.02
N ILE A 101 8.39 -0.50 -0.09
CA ILE A 101 7.21 -1.32 -0.36
C ILE A 101 7.38 -2.06 -1.67
N HIS A 102 7.39 -3.40 -1.61
CA HIS A 102 7.50 -4.26 -2.80
C HIS A 102 6.16 -4.36 -3.52
N PRO A 103 6.14 -4.16 -4.84
CA PRO A 103 4.95 -4.41 -5.63
C PRO A 103 4.51 -5.88 -5.54
N PRO A 104 3.22 -6.18 -5.32
CA PRO A 104 2.70 -7.55 -5.27
C PRO A 104 3.03 -8.38 -6.52
N GLU A 105 3.12 -7.76 -7.69
CA GLU A 105 3.47 -8.39 -8.95
C GLU A 105 4.81 -9.14 -8.94
N HIS A 106 5.73 -8.77 -8.06
CA HIS A 106 7.00 -9.48 -7.89
C HIS A 106 6.87 -10.73 -7.02
N CYS A 107 5.87 -10.75 -6.13
CA CYS A 107 5.65 -11.86 -5.19
C CYS A 107 4.72 -12.94 -5.76
N LEU A 108 3.81 -12.57 -6.67
CA LEU A 108 2.80 -13.48 -7.23
C LEU A 108 3.41 -14.69 -7.94
N PRO A 109 4.38 -14.54 -8.88
CA PRO A 109 4.98 -15.68 -9.56
C PRO A 109 5.71 -16.62 -8.60
N GLY A 110 6.38 -16.07 -7.59
CA GLY A 110 7.10 -16.84 -6.55
C GLY A 110 6.17 -17.71 -5.70
N SER A 111 4.87 -17.35 -5.60
CA SER A 111 3.84 -18.12 -4.90
C SER A 111 3.05 -19.07 -5.81
N GLY A 112 3.39 -19.14 -7.09
CA GLY A 112 2.77 -20.00 -8.11
C GLY A 112 1.46 -19.45 -8.67
N TRP A 113 1.25 -18.13 -8.59
CA TRP A 113 0.15 -17.44 -9.25
C TRP A 113 0.63 -16.80 -10.55
N ASP A 114 -0.11 -17.03 -11.62
CA ASP A 114 0.09 -16.37 -12.91
C ASP A 114 -0.81 -15.14 -13.01
N VAL A 115 -0.26 -14.03 -13.50
CA VAL A 115 -1.04 -12.83 -13.81
C VAL A 115 -1.64 -12.99 -15.20
N ILE A 116 -2.99 -13.05 -15.27
CA ILE A 116 -3.74 -13.20 -16.51
C ILE A 116 -4.09 -11.86 -17.12
N GLU A 117 -4.51 -10.91 -16.28
CA GLU A 117 -4.84 -9.53 -16.65
C GLU A 117 -4.19 -8.55 -15.68
N ALA A 118 -3.78 -7.40 -16.19
CA ALA A 118 -3.15 -6.35 -15.41
C ALA A 118 -3.50 -4.97 -15.98
N ASP A 119 -4.30 -4.23 -15.24
CA ASP A 119 -4.78 -2.89 -15.61
C ASP A 119 -4.54 -1.89 -14.48
N VAL A 120 -4.62 -0.62 -14.82
CA VAL A 120 -4.73 0.48 -13.86
C VAL A 120 -6.11 1.08 -14.02
N ILE A 121 -6.88 1.06 -12.94
CA ILE A 121 -8.25 1.56 -12.90
C ILE A 121 -8.36 2.77 -11.98
N PRO A 122 -9.24 3.74 -12.29
CA PRO A 122 -9.61 4.77 -11.32
C PRO A 122 -10.42 4.15 -10.19
N ILE A 123 -10.22 4.65 -8.96
CA ILE A 123 -11.01 4.29 -7.79
C ILE A 123 -11.51 5.57 -7.10
N ASP A 124 -12.74 5.53 -6.60
CA ASP A 124 -13.44 6.67 -5.96
C ASP A 124 -14.17 6.25 -4.68
N PHE A 125 -13.64 5.25 -3.96
CA PHE A 125 -14.22 4.81 -2.71
C PHE A 125 -14.27 5.94 -1.69
N GLU A 126 -15.38 6.05 -0.96
CA GLU A 126 -15.49 6.99 0.15
C GLU A 126 -14.33 6.79 1.14
N GLY A 127 -13.80 7.87 1.69
CA GLY A 127 -12.64 7.83 2.59
C GLY A 127 -11.29 7.70 1.91
N LEU A 128 -11.23 7.58 0.56
CA LEU A 128 -9.95 7.70 -0.14
C LEU A 128 -9.36 9.10 0.08
N PRO A 129 -8.08 9.18 0.40
CA PRO A 129 -7.40 10.47 0.47
C PRO A 129 -7.51 11.21 -0.86
N GLY A 130 -7.98 12.46 -0.82
CA GLY A 130 -8.19 13.27 -2.03
C GLY A 130 -9.46 12.93 -2.81
N GLY A 131 -10.28 11.98 -2.34
CA GLY A 131 -11.58 11.61 -2.91
C GLY A 131 -11.51 10.67 -4.11
N THR A 132 -10.39 10.60 -4.82
CA THR A 132 -10.17 9.72 -5.97
C THR A 132 -8.74 9.23 -6.02
N GLY A 133 -8.50 8.10 -6.68
CA GLY A 133 -7.16 7.53 -6.80
C GLY A 133 -7.06 6.57 -7.98
N GLU A 134 -5.97 5.85 -8.04
CA GLU A 134 -5.77 4.74 -8.98
C GLU A 134 -5.40 3.47 -8.20
N ALA A 135 -5.95 2.33 -8.63
CA ALA A 135 -5.54 1.01 -8.19
C ALA A 135 -5.03 0.18 -9.38
N LYS A 136 -4.12 -0.75 -9.11
CA LYS A 136 -3.86 -1.85 -10.02
C LYS A 136 -4.93 -2.90 -9.84
N ARG A 137 -5.53 -3.34 -10.94
CA ARG A 137 -6.47 -4.44 -11.03
C ARG A 137 -5.78 -5.62 -11.70
N PHE A 138 -5.69 -6.73 -11.00
CA PHE A 138 -5.14 -7.96 -11.55
C PHE A 138 -6.18 -9.08 -11.48
N VAL A 139 -6.24 -9.86 -12.55
CA VAL A 139 -6.81 -11.21 -12.51
C VAL A 139 -5.63 -12.17 -12.45
N ILE A 140 -5.60 -12.99 -11.40
CA ILE A 140 -4.56 -13.99 -11.19
C ILE A 140 -5.15 -15.40 -11.18
N ALA A 141 -4.37 -16.39 -11.64
CA ALA A 141 -4.79 -17.78 -11.68
C ALA A 141 -3.71 -18.72 -11.11
N LYS A 142 -4.18 -19.80 -10.47
CA LYS A 142 -3.34 -20.89 -9.99
C LYS A 142 -4.10 -22.21 -10.14
N GLY A 143 -3.73 -23.01 -11.13
CA GLY A 143 -4.54 -24.16 -11.52
C GLY A 143 -5.96 -23.74 -11.93
N ASN A 144 -6.99 -24.26 -11.27
CA ASN A 144 -8.38 -23.89 -11.52
C ASN A 144 -8.89 -22.70 -10.67
N ALA A 145 -8.08 -22.20 -9.76
CA ALA A 145 -8.45 -21.06 -8.93
C ALA A 145 -8.13 -19.75 -9.66
N ARG A 146 -9.08 -18.81 -9.65
CA ARG A 146 -8.91 -17.45 -10.15
C ARG A 146 -9.25 -16.46 -9.04
N GLN A 147 -8.57 -15.34 -9.00
CA GLN A 147 -8.80 -14.26 -8.04
C GLN A 147 -8.70 -12.91 -8.73
N LEU A 148 -9.53 -11.98 -8.30
CA LEU A 148 -9.43 -10.55 -8.61
C LEU A 148 -8.68 -9.87 -7.46
N VAL A 149 -7.70 -9.05 -7.81
CA VAL A 149 -6.85 -8.32 -6.85
C VAL A 149 -6.85 -6.85 -7.20
N TYR A 150 -7.24 -6.02 -6.24
CA TYR A 150 -6.97 -4.58 -6.29
C TYR A 150 -5.84 -4.26 -5.33
N PHE A 151 -4.89 -3.43 -5.77
CA PHE A 151 -3.92 -2.87 -4.85
C PHE A 151 -3.47 -1.46 -5.26
N TRP A 152 -3.16 -0.67 -4.24
CA TRP A 152 -2.62 0.68 -4.41
C TRP A 152 -1.66 1.02 -3.27
N TYR A 153 -0.84 2.01 -3.54
CA TYR A 153 0.00 2.62 -2.51
C TYR A 153 -0.74 3.82 -1.94
N GLN A 154 -0.91 3.85 -0.61
CA GLN A 154 -1.58 4.94 0.08
C GLN A 154 -0.59 5.72 0.93
N SER A 155 -0.47 7.02 0.70
CA SER A 155 0.42 7.88 1.46
C SER A 155 0.04 9.34 1.32
N ARG A 156 0.03 10.06 2.43
CA ARG A 156 -0.09 11.54 2.47
C ARG A 156 -1.18 12.09 1.54
N GLY A 157 -2.38 11.59 1.70
CA GLY A 157 -3.53 12.06 0.95
C GLY A 157 -3.61 11.58 -0.51
N ARG A 158 -2.92 10.48 -0.87
CA ARG A 158 -2.93 9.93 -2.25
C ARG A 158 -3.09 8.42 -2.25
N ALA A 159 -3.89 7.91 -3.20
CA ALA A 159 -3.96 6.51 -3.60
C ALA A 159 -3.34 6.36 -5.00
N ILE A 160 -2.25 5.63 -5.12
CA ILE A 160 -1.38 5.61 -6.32
C ILE A 160 -1.17 4.17 -6.77
N ALA A 161 -1.41 3.88 -8.05
CA ALA A 161 -1.19 2.56 -8.62
C ALA A 161 0.20 2.39 -9.26
N ARG A 162 0.75 3.47 -9.84
CA ARG A 162 1.92 3.40 -10.71
C ARG A 162 3.22 3.54 -9.93
N ASN A 163 4.11 2.60 -10.10
CA ASN A 163 5.39 2.55 -9.36
C ASN A 163 6.25 3.80 -9.56
N HIS A 164 6.27 4.38 -10.77
CA HIS A 164 7.05 5.58 -11.03
C HIS A 164 6.49 6.80 -10.29
N ASP A 165 5.16 6.92 -10.14
CA ASP A 165 4.54 7.98 -9.37
C ASP A 165 4.81 7.81 -7.87
N VAL A 166 4.79 6.58 -7.37
CA VAL A 166 5.18 6.27 -5.98
C VAL A 166 6.60 6.74 -5.70
N ILE A 167 7.55 6.45 -6.60
CA ILE A 167 8.95 6.85 -6.45
C ILE A 167 9.06 8.38 -6.48
N LEU A 168 8.39 9.03 -7.44
CA LEU A 168 8.41 10.49 -7.57
C LEU A 168 7.84 11.17 -6.33
N TYR A 169 6.62 10.76 -5.90
CA TYR A 169 6.00 11.36 -4.72
C TYR A 169 6.78 11.10 -3.44
N ARG A 170 7.34 9.90 -3.27
CA ARG A 170 8.22 9.60 -2.13
C ARG A 170 9.43 10.53 -2.09
N PHE A 171 10.07 10.77 -3.24
CA PHE A 171 11.18 11.72 -3.34
C PHE A 171 10.73 13.15 -2.98
N LEU A 172 9.62 13.62 -3.54
CA LEU A 172 9.09 14.95 -3.27
C LEU A 172 8.69 15.11 -1.79
N ASP A 173 8.04 14.10 -1.21
CA ASP A 173 7.64 14.13 0.19
C ASP A 173 8.84 14.10 1.13
N ARG A 174 9.88 13.33 0.79
CA ARG A 174 11.16 13.39 1.52
C ARG A 174 11.79 14.77 1.44
N ALA A 175 11.81 15.37 0.27
CA ALA A 175 12.41 16.69 0.03
C ALA A 175 11.63 17.83 0.71
N MET A 176 10.29 17.78 0.73
CA MET A 176 9.46 18.89 1.21
C MET A 176 8.91 18.69 2.62
N ARG A 177 8.67 17.44 3.02
CA ARG A 177 7.99 17.10 4.28
C ARG A 177 8.86 16.28 5.22
N ARG A 178 10.03 15.81 4.77
CA ARG A 178 10.90 14.89 5.51
C ARG A 178 10.21 13.58 5.90
N ARG A 179 9.27 13.11 5.06
CA ARG A 179 8.48 11.89 5.29
C ARG A 179 8.66 10.93 4.12
N THR A 180 8.73 9.62 4.42
CA THR A 180 8.69 8.54 3.41
C THR A 180 7.73 7.43 3.80
N ASP A 181 7.00 7.59 4.91
CA ASP A 181 6.01 6.62 5.37
C ASP A 181 4.94 6.33 4.30
N GLY A 182 4.29 5.20 4.39
CA GLY A 182 3.22 4.83 3.49
C GLY A 182 2.78 3.38 3.65
N SER A 183 1.70 3.03 3.00
CA SER A 183 1.12 1.69 3.04
C SER A 183 0.93 1.13 1.65
N LEU A 184 1.02 -0.19 1.54
CA LEU A 184 0.41 -0.96 0.47
C LEU A 184 -0.93 -1.47 0.97
N VAL A 185 -2.02 -1.17 0.27
CA VAL A 185 -3.34 -1.75 0.49
C VAL A 185 -3.62 -2.73 -0.62
N ARG A 186 -3.99 -3.97 -0.28
CA ARG A 186 -4.34 -5.02 -1.23
C ARG A 186 -5.64 -5.70 -0.79
N LEU A 187 -6.60 -5.74 -1.67
CA LEU A 187 -7.86 -6.45 -1.53
C LEU A 187 -7.90 -7.58 -2.56
N THR A 188 -8.34 -8.77 -2.17
CA THR A 188 -8.37 -9.94 -3.04
C THR A 188 -9.65 -10.71 -2.81
N VAL A 189 -10.38 -11.03 -3.90
CA VAL A 189 -11.60 -11.86 -3.87
C VAL A 189 -11.46 -13.04 -4.81
N PRO A 190 -12.03 -14.21 -4.50
CA PRO A 190 -12.08 -15.34 -5.44
C PRO A 190 -13.07 -15.04 -6.56
N ILE A 191 -12.74 -15.47 -7.78
CA ILE A 191 -13.66 -15.45 -8.92
C ILE A 191 -14.35 -16.82 -8.99
N TRP A 192 -15.62 -16.84 -8.62
CA TRP A 192 -16.41 -18.06 -8.63
C TRP A 192 -17.05 -18.30 -10.01
N GLN A 193 -16.95 -19.53 -10.55
CA GLN A 193 -17.62 -19.91 -11.80
C GLN A 193 -17.35 -18.97 -12.98
N GLU A 194 -16.16 -18.38 -13.03
CA GLU A 194 -15.76 -17.41 -14.05
C GLU A 194 -16.57 -16.08 -14.03
N ASP A 195 -17.32 -15.84 -12.94
CA ASP A 195 -18.07 -14.59 -12.73
C ASP A 195 -17.15 -13.48 -12.21
N GLU A 196 -16.45 -12.86 -13.13
CA GLU A 196 -15.52 -11.77 -12.84
C GLU A 196 -16.27 -10.48 -12.45
N ALA A 197 -17.42 -10.21 -13.08
CA ALA A 197 -18.24 -9.04 -12.76
C ALA A 197 -18.84 -9.14 -11.36
N GLY A 198 -19.23 -10.33 -10.92
CA GLY A 198 -19.70 -10.57 -9.55
C GLY A 198 -18.58 -10.37 -8.53
N ALA A 199 -17.36 -10.84 -8.83
CA ALA A 199 -16.20 -10.64 -7.99
C ALA A 199 -15.83 -9.14 -7.86
N GLU A 200 -15.93 -8.38 -8.97
CA GLU A 200 -15.69 -6.94 -8.98
C GLU A 200 -16.73 -6.19 -8.13
N ALA A 201 -18.01 -6.51 -8.29
CA ALA A 201 -19.07 -5.91 -7.48
C ALA A 201 -18.93 -6.21 -5.96
N GLU A 202 -18.50 -7.43 -5.61
CA GLU A 202 -18.21 -7.81 -4.22
C GLU A 202 -17.05 -7.00 -3.65
N LEU A 203 -15.95 -6.89 -4.41
CA LEU A 203 -14.76 -6.14 -3.99
C LEU A 203 -15.08 -4.66 -3.83
N ASP A 204 -15.84 -4.06 -4.76
CA ASP A 204 -16.21 -2.64 -4.70
C ASP A 204 -17.14 -2.36 -3.51
N ARG A 205 -18.11 -3.25 -3.22
CA ARG A 205 -18.97 -3.15 -2.03
C ARG A 205 -18.12 -3.17 -0.77
N PHE A 206 -17.25 -4.16 -0.61
CA PHE A 206 -16.36 -4.24 0.53
C PHE A 206 -15.47 -3.01 0.65
N ALA A 207 -14.83 -2.59 -0.44
CA ALA A 207 -13.92 -1.46 -0.45
C ALA A 207 -14.61 -0.16 -0.02
N SER A 208 -15.86 0.07 -0.45
CA SER A 208 -16.65 1.24 -0.07
C SER A 208 -16.96 1.32 1.43
N GLU A 209 -17.06 0.18 2.11
CA GLU A 209 -17.29 0.11 3.56
C GLU A 209 -15.97 0.09 4.37
N PHE A 210 -14.92 -0.53 3.80
CA PHE A 210 -13.64 -0.74 4.45
C PHE A 210 -12.71 0.48 4.38
N VAL A 211 -12.59 1.11 3.21
CA VAL A 211 -11.64 2.20 2.97
C VAL A 211 -11.86 3.39 3.89
N PRO A 212 -13.10 3.82 4.21
CA PRO A 212 -13.35 4.88 5.18
C PRO A 212 -12.78 4.59 6.58
N LYS A 213 -12.65 3.32 6.96
CA LYS A 213 -12.10 2.93 8.27
C LYS A 213 -10.58 3.05 8.35
N LEU A 214 -9.89 3.27 7.23
CA LEU A 214 -8.42 3.44 7.19
C LEU A 214 -7.97 4.81 7.69
N ASP A 215 -8.88 5.76 7.84
CA ASP A 215 -8.55 7.08 8.39
C ASP A 215 -8.00 6.97 9.82
N GLY A 216 -6.90 7.65 10.08
CA GLY A 216 -6.17 7.55 11.36
C GLY A 216 -5.22 6.36 11.47
N TYR A 217 -5.32 5.34 10.62
CA TYR A 217 -4.38 4.21 10.54
C TYR A 217 -3.28 4.45 9.51
N ILE A 218 -3.62 5.12 8.43
CA ILE A 218 -2.66 5.54 7.39
C ILE A 218 -2.61 7.07 7.37
N PRO A 219 -1.51 7.69 7.85
CA PRO A 219 -1.42 9.15 8.01
C PRO A 219 -1.45 9.92 6.69
N ASN A 220 -2.17 11.01 6.68
CA ASN A 220 -2.25 12.00 5.59
C ASN A 220 -1.17 13.07 5.66
#